data_21de473d86f928b1218c9969e92a83df
#
_entry.id   21de473d86f928b1218c9969e92a83df
#
_cell.length_a   1.000
_cell.length_b   1.000
_cell.length_c   1.000
_cell.angle_alpha   90.00
_cell.angle_beta   90.00
_cell.angle_gamma   90.00
#
_symmetry.space_group_name_H-M   'P 1'
#
loop_
_entity.id
_entity.type
_entity.pdbx_description
1 polymer ?
#
loop_
_entity_poly.entity_id
_entity_poly.type
_entity_poly.pdbx_seq_one_letter_code
_entity_poly.pdbx_strand_id
1 'polypeptide(L)'
;MLVVGYQPYYTQSWSGVVMNGKKFWEKRLPKGSTVEFQIGLQGAIIVNAMTGEKQHIGYVGDMPGIAATFRYIKERGGTDIRIIGSLGTSKQQCNVFMVRNDAPQFKNGVEAVKWMNGKVTSSPHGSCTDRFAQDTFKKAGIKPEKYLNQNIEVITTNFRAGKLDAAVIWEPTASKLQIEGIARRAASGEDFDALDGGFLIALNDLIQQRPDVIRAWLEGELDAQLYMLDPKNAGEVAKMAEQQTEKIARKVLWASLYGDNPKTVGGGEIKNQMDFIVNDRVRKLLDDATAFLYSLDAKPAAAAKVRPEAVMDQIAREVLKARNLTSPLGVVKAQPMTAYKE
;
A
#
# COMPACT_ATOMS: atom_id res chain seq x y z
N MET A 1 -2.86 -26.31 -5.01
CA MET A 1 -2.23 -25.39 -4.05
C MET A 1 -2.23 -23.99 -4.63
N LEU A 2 -2.63 -23.00 -3.86
CA LEU A 2 -2.61 -21.57 -4.21
C LEU A 2 -1.51 -20.88 -3.38
N VAL A 3 -0.58 -20.18 -4.03
CA VAL A 3 0.50 -19.46 -3.36
C VAL A 3 0.23 -17.97 -3.46
N VAL A 4 0.23 -17.27 -2.33
CA VAL A 4 -0.18 -15.88 -2.20
C VAL A 4 0.94 -15.04 -1.61
N GLY A 5 1.40 -14.04 -2.36
CA GLY A 5 2.34 -13.05 -1.88
C GLY A 5 1.62 -11.91 -1.15
N TYR A 6 2.08 -11.50 0.04
CA TYR A 6 1.46 -10.41 0.78
C TYR A 6 2.48 -9.63 1.63
N GLN A 7 2.10 -8.44 2.10
CA GLN A 7 3.01 -7.51 2.78
C GLN A 7 2.49 -7.13 4.17
N PRO A 8 2.78 -7.90 5.24
CA PRO A 8 2.35 -7.52 6.59
C PRO A 8 3.04 -6.23 7.10
N TYR A 9 4.15 -5.83 6.48
CA TYR A 9 4.86 -4.56 6.75
C TYR A 9 4.34 -3.37 5.96
N TYR A 10 3.15 -3.48 5.35
CA TYR A 10 2.47 -2.40 4.63
C TYR A 10 0.96 -2.46 4.91
N THR A 11 0.44 -1.49 5.67
CA THR A 11 -0.94 -1.51 6.20
C THR A 11 -2.01 -1.50 5.13
N GLN A 12 -1.77 -0.90 3.96
CA GLN A 12 -2.72 -0.88 2.85
C GLN A 12 -3.02 -2.30 2.31
N SER A 13 -2.14 -3.26 2.55
CA SER A 13 -2.31 -4.66 2.13
C SER A 13 -2.80 -5.58 3.25
N TRP A 14 -3.27 -5.05 4.37
CA TRP A 14 -3.60 -5.86 5.55
C TRP A 14 -4.88 -6.68 5.43
N SER A 15 -5.69 -6.50 4.39
CA SER A 15 -6.69 -7.52 4.07
C SER A 15 -6.05 -8.89 3.81
N GLY A 16 -4.83 -8.93 3.24
CA GLY A 16 -4.02 -10.15 3.14
C GLY A 16 -3.61 -10.73 4.50
N VAL A 17 -3.28 -9.88 5.49
CA VAL A 17 -3.02 -10.30 6.88
C VAL A 17 -4.26 -10.92 7.50
N VAL A 18 -5.43 -10.30 7.29
CA VAL A 18 -6.72 -10.81 7.78
C VAL A 18 -7.10 -12.10 7.06
N MET A 19 -6.90 -12.17 5.75
CA MET A 19 -7.12 -13.40 4.96
C MET A 19 -6.30 -14.57 5.48
N ASN A 20 -5.03 -14.35 5.82
CA ASN A 20 -4.17 -15.37 6.42
C ASN A 20 -4.63 -15.74 7.84
N GLY A 21 -4.90 -14.75 8.69
CA GLY A 21 -5.25 -14.96 10.10
C GLY A 21 -6.64 -15.55 10.31
N LYS A 22 -7.66 -15.08 9.58
CA LYS A 22 -9.05 -15.53 9.71
C LYS A 22 -9.41 -16.67 8.76
N LYS A 23 -8.58 -16.92 7.76
CA LYS A 23 -8.80 -17.96 6.73
C LYS A 23 -10.17 -17.87 6.05
N PHE A 24 -10.60 -16.65 5.72
CA PHE A 24 -11.91 -16.43 5.07
C PHE A 24 -12.05 -17.17 3.73
N TRP A 25 -10.95 -17.58 3.12
CA TRP A 25 -10.87 -18.38 1.91
C TRP A 25 -11.21 -19.85 2.13
N GLU A 26 -11.04 -20.40 3.34
CA GLU A 26 -11.04 -21.86 3.60
C GLU A 26 -12.36 -22.53 3.25
N LYS A 27 -13.49 -21.88 3.57
CA LYS A 27 -14.84 -22.39 3.27
C LYS A 27 -15.33 -22.09 1.87
N ARG A 28 -14.58 -21.30 1.09
CA ARG A 28 -14.98 -20.82 -0.24
C ARG A 28 -14.24 -21.51 -1.36
N LEU A 29 -12.97 -21.80 -1.17
CA LEU A 29 -12.18 -22.50 -2.15
C LEU A 29 -12.69 -23.93 -2.35
N PRO A 30 -12.52 -24.51 -3.54
CA PRO A 30 -12.88 -25.90 -3.82
C PRO A 30 -12.28 -26.86 -2.79
N LYS A 31 -13.05 -27.91 -2.43
CA LYS A 31 -12.60 -28.90 -1.44
C LYS A 31 -11.25 -29.49 -1.80
N GLY A 32 -10.35 -29.56 -0.81
CA GLY A 32 -8.98 -30.05 -0.99
C GLY A 32 -7.98 -28.97 -1.43
N SER A 33 -8.42 -27.70 -1.59
CA SER A 33 -7.51 -26.59 -1.83
C SER A 33 -6.63 -26.33 -0.61
N THR A 34 -5.37 -26.02 -0.86
CA THR A 34 -4.41 -25.55 0.13
C THR A 34 -3.91 -24.16 -0.26
N VAL A 35 -3.64 -23.31 0.74
CA VAL A 35 -3.12 -21.96 0.53
C VAL A 35 -1.83 -21.79 1.32
N GLU A 36 -0.81 -21.30 0.64
CA GLU A 36 0.47 -20.90 1.24
C GLU A 36 0.60 -19.38 1.13
N PHE A 37 0.82 -18.70 2.26
CA PHE A 37 1.10 -17.28 2.30
C PHE A 37 2.60 -17.02 2.41
N GLN A 38 3.13 -16.20 1.49
CA GLN A 38 4.55 -15.84 1.44
C GLN A 38 4.72 -14.34 1.65
N ILE A 39 5.54 -13.96 2.62
CA ILE A 39 5.82 -12.56 2.94
C ILE A 39 6.73 -11.96 1.87
N GLY A 40 6.28 -10.84 1.29
CA GLY A 40 7.12 -9.93 0.52
C GLY A 40 7.39 -8.67 1.33
N LEU A 41 8.64 -8.35 1.61
CA LEU A 41 8.99 -7.12 2.31
C LEU A 41 8.71 -5.85 1.47
N GLN A 42 8.64 -6.03 0.16
CA GLN A 42 8.31 -4.99 -0.82
C GLN A 42 7.49 -5.60 -1.97
N GLY A 43 6.63 -4.81 -2.60
CA GLY A 43 5.78 -5.27 -3.69
C GLY A 43 6.56 -5.82 -4.89
N ALA A 44 7.75 -5.29 -5.18
CA ALA A 44 8.62 -5.79 -6.24
C ALA A 44 9.05 -7.25 -6.03
N ILE A 45 9.21 -7.69 -4.79
CA ILE A 45 9.56 -9.10 -4.45
C ILE A 45 8.40 -10.03 -4.85
N ILE A 46 7.17 -9.62 -4.52
CA ILE A 46 5.95 -10.36 -4.89
C ILE A 46 5.81 -10.42 -6.42
N VAL A 47 5.93 -9.28 -7.10
CA VAL A 47 5.84 -9.22 -8.56
C VAL A 47 6.89 -10.11 -9.22
N ASN A 48 8.13 -10.11 -8.73
CA ASN A 48 9.18 -10.99 -9.26
C ASN A 48 8.87 -12.47 -9.05
N ALA A 49 8.31 -12.84 -7.89
CA ALA A 49 7.89 -14.21 -7.62
C ALA A 49 6.72 -14.64 -8.51
N MET A 50 5.74 -13.75 -8.75
CA MET A 50 4.65 -13.98 -9.69
C MET A 50 5.14 -14.13 -11.13
N THR A 51 6.12 -13.30 -11.54
CA THR A 51 6.75 -13.41 -12.87
C THR A 51 7.42 -14.78 -13.07
N GLY A 52 8.01 -15.32 -12.01
CA GLY A 52 8.59 -16.67 -12.02
C GLY A 52 7.56 -17.77 -11.74
N GLU A 53 6.27 -17.47 -11.80
CA GLU A 53 5.14 -18.39 -11.54
C GLU A 53 5.20 -19.10 -10.17
N LYS A 54 5.95 -18.51 -9.21
CA LYS A 54 6.06 -19.03 -7.84
C LYS A 54 4.92 -18.56 -6.93
N GLN A 55 4.22 -17.49 -7.33
CA GLN A 55 3.06 -16.96 -6.65
C GLN A 55 1.93 -16.70 -7.66
N HIS A 56 0.69 -16.94 -7.27
CA HIS A 56 -0.49 -16.88 -8.13
C HIS A 56 -1.31 -15.60 -7.91
N ILE A 57 -1.36 -15.11 -6.66
CA ILE A 57 -2.06 -13.90 -6.24
C ILE A 57 -1.08 -13.04 -5.43
N GLY A 58 -1.17 -11.73 -5.59
CA GLY A 58 -0.31 -10.78 -4.88
C GLY A 58 -1.07 -9.61 -4.29
N TYR A 59 -0.69 -9.20 -3.09
CA TYR A 59 -1.12 -7.99 -2.40
C TYR A 59 -0.01 -6.97 -2.49
N VAL A 60 -0.16 -5.94 -3.30
CA VAL A 60 0.92 -4.99 -3.61
C VAL A 60 0.45 -3.53 -3.57
N GLY A 61 1.37 -2.60 -3.39
CA GLY A 61 1.10 -1.17 -3.55
C GLY A 61 0.85 -0.79 -5.02
N ASP A 62 0.45 0.46 -5.25
CA ASP A 62 0.08 0.97 -6.57
C ASP A 62 1.21 0.81 -7.62
N MET A 63 2.41 1.28 -7.33
CA MET A 63 3.51 1.25 -8.30
C MET A 63 3.95 -0.15 -8.70
N PRO A 64 4.20 -1.11 -7.77
CA PRO A 64 4.48 -2.49 -8.14
C PRO A 64 3.33 -3.14 -8.93
N GLY A 65 2.08 -2.89 -8.52
CA GLY A 65 0.90 -3.44 -9.21
C GLY A 65 0.79 -2.96 -10.66
N ILE A 66 0.99 -1.66 -10.90
CA ILE A 66 0.96 -1.10 -12.25
C ILE A 66 2.16 -1.59 -13.06
N ALA A 67 3.38 -1.54 -12.48
CA ALA A 67 4.57 -2.00 -13.16
C ALA A 67 4.45 -3.48 -13.60
N ALA A 68 3.80 -4.32 -12.80
CA ALA A 68 3.53 -5.71 -13.14
C ALA A 68 2.69 -5.84 -14.42
N THR A 69 1.64 -5.03 -14.56
CA THR A 69 0.75 -5.08 -15.74
C THR A 69 1.41 -4.58 -17.02
N PHE A 70 2.50 -3.79 -16.92
CA PHE A 70 3.22 -3.27 -18.09
C PHE A 70 4.39 -4.16 -18.51
N ARG A 71 5.10 -4.75 -17.56
CA ARG A 71 6.38 -5.44 -17.83
C ARG A 71 6.19 -6.85 -18.33
N TYR A 72 5.10 -7.49 -17.96
CA TYR A 72 4.89 -8.93 -18.13
C TYR A 72 3.75 -9.19 -19.11
N ILE A 73 4.01 -8.90 -20.37
CA ILE A 73 3.13 -9.25 -21.48
C ILE A 73 3.57 -10.63 -21.99
N LYS A 74 2.63 -11.54 -22.16
CA LYS A 74 2.87 -12.91 -22.64
C LYS A 74 3.67 -12.96 -23.95
N GLU A 75 3.46 -11.98 -24.83
CA GLU A 75 4.18 -11.82 -26.10
C GLU A 75 5.69 -11.60 -25.94
N ARG A 76 6.16 -11.29 -24.75
CA ARG A 76 7.58 -11.11 -24.41
C ARG A 76 8.18 -12.28 -23.62
N GLY A 77 7.48 -13.42 -23.56
CA GLY A 77 7.91 -14.59 -22.78
C GLY A 77 7.72 -14.44 -21.27
N GLY A 78 6.98 -13.41 -20.79
CA GLY A 78 6.67 -13.23 -19.39
C GLY A 78 5.24 -13.66 -19.04
N THR A 79 5.01 -13.93 -17.76
CA THR A 79 3.69 -14.21 -17.23
C THR A 79 2.86 -12.94 -17.18
N ASP A 80 1.66 -12.99 -17.71
CA ASP A 80 0.73 -11.87 -17.71
C ASP A 80 0.04 -11.72 -16.36
N ILE A 81 0.18 -10.55 -15.74
CA ILE A 81 -0.38 -10.22 -14.44
C ILE A 81 -1.49 -9.17 -14.61
N ARG A 82 -2.60 -9.33 -13.89
CA ARG A 82 -3.76 -8.46 -13.94
C ARG A 82 -4.14 -7.94 -12.55
N ILE A 83 -4.67 -6.73 -12.50
CA ILE A 83 -5.33 -6.18 -11.32
C ILE A 83 -6.76 -6.73 -11.27
N ILE A 84 -7.10 -7.46 -10.23
CA ILE A 84 -8.42 -8.08 -10.05
C ILE A 84 -9.27 -7.40 -8.97
N GLY A 85 -8.69 -6.45 -8.22
CA GLY A 85 -9.38 -5.68 -7.19
C GLY A 85 -8.50 -4.61 -6.57
N SER A 86 -9.12 -3.76 -5.75
CA SER A 86 -8.46 -2.73 -4.96
C SER A 86 -8.42 -3.14 -3.48
N LEU A 87 -7.29 -2.93 -2.85
CA LEU A 87 -7.11 -3.09 -1.40
C LEU A 87 -7.50 -1.82 -0.63
N GLY A 88 -7.78 -0.74 -1.37
CA GLY A 88 -8.15 0.55 -0.86
C GLY A 88 -7.23 1.68 -1.31
N THR A 89 -7.64 2.91 -0.94
CA THR A 89 -6.91 4.15 -1.25
C THR A 89 -6.75 5.02 -0.01
N SER A 90 -5.66 5.76 0.04
CA SER A 90 -5.36 6.70 1.12
C SER A 90 -4.58 7.90 0.58
N LYS A 91 -4.33 8.87 1.44
CA LYS A 91 -3.33 9.92 1.23
C LYS A 91 -2.22 9.88 2.28
N GLN A 92 -2.27 8.90 3.19
CA GLN A 92 -1.39 8.86 4.36
C GLN A 92 -0.87 7.45 4.71
N GLN A 93 -1.20 6.42 3.93
CA GLN A 93 -0.71 5.07 4.20
C GLN A 93 0.67 4.81 3.57
N CYS A 94 0.92 5.37 2.39
CA CYS A 94 2.20 5.31 1.70
C CYS A 94 2.86 6.67 1.51
N ASN A 95 2.11 7.74 1.58
CA ASN A 95 2.53 9.10 1.25
C ASN A 95 2.86 9.88 2.52
N VAL A 96 3.93 9.50 3.24
CA VAL A 96 4.32 10.13 4.50
C VAL A 96 5.78 10.60 4.45
N PHE A 97 5.98 11.92 4.57
CA PHE A 97 7.29 12.51 4.84
C PHE A 97 7.59 12.50 6.33
N MET A 98 8.69 11.88 6.70
CA MET A 98 9.26 11.93 8.03
C MET A 98 10.52 12.78 8.03
N VAL A 99 10.74 13.53 9.09
CA VAL A 99 11.96 14.31 9.33
C VAL A 99 12.56 13.96 10.68
N ARG A 100 13.86 14.20 10.84
CA ARG A 100 14.54 14.09 12.15
C ARG A 100 13.87 15.00 13.18
N ASN A 101 13.90 14.62 14.45
CA ASN A 101 13.16 15.34 15.50
C ASN A 101 13.67 16.77 15.77
N ASP A 102 14.95 17.03 15.51
CA ASP A 102 15.59 18.33 15.65
C ASP A 102 15.44 19.23 14.40
N ALA A 103 14.72 18.78 13.37
CA ALA A 103 14.31 19.64 12.26
C ALA A 103 13.44 20.80 12.77
N PRO A 104 13.44 21.98 12.12
CA PRO A 104 12.60 23.10 12.49
C PRO A 104 11.12 22.73 12.53
N GLN A 105 10.34 23.43 13.36
CA GLN A 105 8.88 23.37 13.28
C GLN A 105 8.40 24.05 11.99
N PHE A 106 7.49 23.41 11.28
CA PHE A 106 6.95 23.90 10.02
C PHE A 106 5.49 24.38 10.22
N LYS A 107 5.06 25.36 9.44
CA LYS A 107 3.67 25.85 9.47
C LYS A 107 2.71 24.90 8.75
N ASN A 108 3.21 24.18 7.74
CA ASN A 108 2.44 23.23 6.91
C ASN A 108 3.39 22.26 6.18
N GLY A 109 2.81 21.25 5.54
CA GLY A 109 3.56 20.22 4.82
C GLY A 109 4.35 20.76 3.62
N VAL A 110 3.87 21.81 2.96
CA VAL A 110 4.58 22.44 1.83
C VAL A 110 5.88 23.11 2.32
N GLU A 111 5.84 23.79 3.47
CA GLU A 111 7.05 24.38 4.07
C GLU A 111 8.04 23.28 4.49
N ALA A 112 7.56 22.20 5.07
CA ALA A 112 8.38 21.06 5.44
C ALA A 112 9.11 20.45 4.24
N VAL A 113 8.40 20.27 3.11
CA VAL A 113 9.03 19.76 1.88
C VAL A 113 10.04 20.75 1.32
N LYS A 114 9.75 22.07 1.33
CA LYS A 114 10.72 23.08 0.89
C LYS A 114 12.00 23.07 1.72
N TRP A 115 11.92 22.78 3.03
CA TRP A 115 13.10 22.63 3.89
C TRP A 115 14.00 21.47 3.46
N MET A 116 13.47 20.46 2.77
CA MET A 116 14.27 19.31 2.28
C MET A 116 15.18 19.64 1.12
N ASN A 117 15.12 20.87 0.57
CA ASN A 117 16.07 21.33 -0.43
C ASN A 117 17.51 21.29 0.09
N GLY A 118 18.41 20.62 -0.61
CA GLY A 118 19.79 20.43 -0.18
C GLY A 118 19.99 19.51 1.03
N LYS A 119 19.00 18.70 1.40
CA LYS A 119 19.05 17.73 2.50
C LYS A 119 19.26 16.31 2.00
N VAL A 120 19.69 15.42 2.89
CA VAL A 120 19.82 13.99 2.62
C VAL A 120 18.48 13.33 2.88
N THR A 121 17.82 12.88 1.81
CA THR A 121 16.49 12.25 1.85
C THR A 121 16.56 10.83 1.28
N SER A 122 15.69 9.96 1.74
CA SER A 122 15.63 8.57 1.28
C SER A 122 14.19 8.08 1.06
N SER A 123 14.01 7.13 0.14
CA SER A 123 12.82 6.29 0.03
C SER A 123 13.15 4.97 -0.65
N PRO A 124 12.31 3.93 -0.53
CA PRO A 124 12.42 2.74 -1.38
C PRO A 124 11.99 3.07 -2.82
N HIS A 125 12.94 3.12 -3.76
CA HIS A 125 12.65 3.48 -5.15
C HIS A 125 11.74 2.46 -5.84
N GLY A 126 10.92 2.92 -6.77
CA GLY A 126 9.92 2.12 -7.48
C GLY A 126 8.67 1.80 -6.66
N SER A 127 8.50 2.42 -5.49
CA SER A 127 7.32 2.31 -4.64
C SER A 127 6.40 3.52 -4.75
N CYS A 128 5.23 3.45 -4.08
CA CYS A 128 4.32 4.58 -3.90
C CYS A 128 5.03 5.78 -3.24
N THR A 129 5.89 5.54 -2.25
CA THR A 129 6.66 6.61 -1.59
C THR A 129 7.62 7.31 -2.53
N ASP A 130 8.25 6.57 -3.44
CA ASP A 130 9.15 7.14 -4.44
C ASP A 130 8.40 8.04 -5.43
N ARG A 131 7.26 7.57 -5.94
CA ARG A 131 6.38 8.40 -6.78
C ARG A 131 5.97 9.67 -6.06
N PHE A 132 5.47 9.56 -4.84
CA PHE A 132 5.03 10.70 -4.05
C PHE A 132 6.19 11.68 -3.78
N ALA A 133 7.39 11.18 -3.42
CA ALA A 133 8.56 12.00 -3.20
C ALA A 133 8.93 12.81 -4.45
N GLN A 134 9.11 12.15 -5.58
CA GLN A 134 9.56 12.80 -6.81
C GLN A 134 8.55 13.81 -7.34
N ASP A 135 7.24 13.45 -7.35
CA ASP A 135 6.17 14.37 -7.75
C ASP A 135 6.10 15.60 -6.83
N THR A 136 6.27 15.38 -5.52
CA THR A 136 6.21 16.44 -4.52
C THR A 136 7.44 17.35 -4.61
N PHE A 137 8.65 16.80 -4.79
CA PHE A 137 9.88 17.59 -5.00
C PHE A 137 9.75 18.46 -6.25
N LYS A 138 9.24 17.90 -7.33
CA LYS A 138 9.00 18.64 -8.57
C LYS A 138 7.98 19.78 -8.36
N LYS A 139 6.84 19.50 -7.71
CA LYS A 139 5.81 20.52 -7.42
C LYS A 139 6.33 21.62 -6.50
N ALA A 140 7.17 21.28 -5.51
CA ALA A 140 7.76 22.24 -4.58
C ALA A 140 8.97 22.99 -5.16
N GLY A 141 9.46 22.60 -6.34
CA GLY A 141 10.65 23.18 -6.98
C GLY A 141 11.95 22.96 -6.19
N ILE A 142 12.08 21.82 -5.52
CA ILE A 142 13.24 21.49 -4.67
C ILE A 142 14.06 20.35 -5.25
N LYS A 143 15.33 20.30 -4.83
CA LYS A 143 16.24 19.19 -5.10
C LYS A 143 16.96 18.82 -3.82
N PRO A 144 16.78 17.61 -3.26
CA PRO A 144 17.60 17.09 -2.18
C PRO A 144 19.08 17.05 -2.59
N GLU A 145 20.00 17.19 -1.64
CA GLU A 145 21.43 16.96 -1.88
C GLU A 145 21.67 15.52 -2.33
N LYS A 146 21.04 14.58 -1.60
CA LYS A 146 21.03 13.15 -1.94
C LYS A 146 19.62 12.61 -1.80
N TYR A 147 19.16 11.91 -2.83
CA TYR A 147 17.94 11.12 -2.78
C TYR A 147 18.31 9.65 -2.90
N LEU A 148 18.30 8.95 -1.75
CA LEU A 148 18.87 7.61 -1.61
C LEU A 148 17.79 6.53 -1.82
N ASN A 149 18.14 5.49 -2.55
CA ASN A 149 17.33 4.28 -2.63
C ASN A 149 17.69 3.33 -1.48
N GLN A 150 16.84 3.25 -0.48
CA GLN A 150 17.04 2.40 0.69
C GLN A 150 15.74 1.69 1.07
N ASN A 151 15.85 0.46 1.54
CA ASN A 151 14.70 -0.23 2.14
C ASN A 151 14.35 0.36 3.52
N ILE A 152 13.17 0.03 4.02
CA ILE A 152 12.62 0.59 5.26
C ILE A 152 13.49 0.33 6.49
N GLU A 153 14.13 -0.83 6.57
CA GLU A 153 15.01 -1.17 7.70
C GLU A 153 16.28 -0.32 7.71
N VAL A 154 16.87 -0.12 6.54
CA VAL A 154 18.03 0.75 6.36
C VAL A 154 17.66 2.21 6.65
N ILE A 155 16.52 2.69 6.20
CA ILE A 155 16.00 4.03 6.51
C ILE A 155 15.85 4.19 8.03
N THR A 156 15.22 3.24 8.72
CA THR A 156 15.05 3.25 10.16
C THR A 156 16.39 3.34 10.89
N THR A 157 17.36 2.53 10.47
CA THR A 157 18.71 2.51 11.04
C THR A 157 19.44 3.84 10.80
N ASN A 158 19.32 4.41 9.61
CA ASN A 158 19.97 5.66 9.25
C ASN A 158 19.35 6.88 9.94
N PHE A 159 18.05 6.89 10.21
CA PHE A 159 17.44 7.89 11.08
C PHE A 159 18.01 7.84 12.51
N ARG A 160 18.07 6.64 13.10
CA ARG A 160 18.68 6.45 14.45
C ARG A 160 20.14 6.90 14.51
N ALA A 161 20.87 6.71 13.42
CA ALA A 161 22.28 7.11 13.31
C ALA A 161 22.46 8.60 12.92
N GLY A 162 21.38 9.38 12.75
CA GLY A 162 21.46 10.78 12.33
C GLY A 162 21.99 11.01 10.91
N LYS A 163 21.94 9.99 10.05
CA LYS A 163 22.45 10.03 8.67
C LYS A 163 21.42 10.50 7.63
N LEU A 164 20.15 10.64 8.03
CA LEU A 164 19.07 11.14 7.18
C LEU A 164 18.46 12.39 7.82
N ASP A 165 18.21 13.40 7.01
CA ASP A 165 17.41 14.56 7.38
C ASP A 165 15.91 14.26 7.24
N ALA A 166 15.54 13.53 6.18
CA ALA A 166 14.16 13.16 5.87
C ALA A 166 14.07 11.80 5.19
N ALA A 167 12.89 11.22 5.20
CA ALA A 167 12.55 10.07 4.35
C ALA A 167 11.07 10.10 3.98
N VAL A 168 10.75 9.45 2.86
CA VAL A 168 9.37 9.18 2.47
C VAL A 168 9.12 7.70 2.64
N ILE A 169 8.16 7.37 3.47
CA ILE A 169 7.91 6.00 3.92
C ILE A 169 6.41 5.71 4.04
N TRP A 170 6.11 4.46 4.34
CA TRP A 170 4.74 3.96 4.52
C TRP A 170 4.47 3.44 5.94
N GLU A 171 3.20 3.23 6.23
CA GLU A 171 2.75 2.58 7.46
C GLU A 171 2.99 1.04 7.42
N PRO A 172 3.36 0.43 8.52
CA PRO A 172 3.38 0.94 9.91
C PRO A 172 4.69 1.63 10.32
N THR A 173 5.66 1.78 9.43
CA THR A 173 6.99 2.30 9.79
C THR A 173 6.95 3.77 10.20
N ALA A 174 6.08 4.58 9.56
CA ALA A 174 5.92 5.98 9.95
C ALA A 174 5.44 6.10 11.41
N SER A 175 4.42 5.34 11.78
CA SER A 175 3.93 5.27 13.17
C SER A 175 4.99 4.73 14.13
N LYS A 176 5.77 3.71 13.71
CA LYS A 176 6.88 3.18 14.50
C LYS A 176 7.91 4.24 14.82
N LEU A 177 8.41 4.95 13.81
CA LEU A 177 9.42 5.99 14.00
C LEU A 177 8.92 7.12 14.90
N GLN A 178 7.64 7.49 14.76
CA GLN A 178 7.02 8.53 15.56
C GLN A 178 6.83 8.10 17.02
N ILE A 179 6.28 6.92 17.29
CA ILE A 179 6.00 6.41 18.63
C ILE A 179 7.30 6.11 19.37
N GLU A 180 8.34 5.62 18.69
CA GLU A 180 9.67 5.38 19.25
C GLU A 180 10.50 6.67 19.40
N GLY A 181 9.98 7.83 19.00
CA GLY A 181 10.66 9.12 19.12
C GLY A 181 11.91 9.24 18.23
N ILE A 182 11.97 8.50 17.12
CA ILE A 182 13.13 8.49 16.21
C ILE A 182 13.03 9.62 15.17
N ALA A 183 11.82 9.82 14.65
CA ALA A 183 11.50 10.83 13.66
C ALA A 183 10.07 11.30 13.84
N ARG A 184 9.69 12.41 13.22
CA ARG A 184 8.32 12.93 13.24
C ARG A 184 7.77 13.14 11.84
N ARG A 185 6.44 13.09 11.71
CA ARG A 185 5.74 13.42 10.47
C ARG A 185 5.93 14.89 10.15
N ALA A 186 6.08 15.21 8.88
CA ALA A 186 6.29 16.58 8.41
C ALA A 186 5.37 16.95 7.23
N ALA A 187 4.98 15.99 6.41
CA ALA A 187 4.00 16.16 5.35
C ALA A 187 3.37 14.82 4.97
N SER A 188 2.26 14.86 4.28
CA SER A 188 1.58 13.69 3.75
C SER A 188 0.92 13.99 2.40
N GLY A 189 0.30 12.99 1.79
CA GLY A 189 -0.50 13.16 0.60
C GLY A 189 -1.69 14.10 0.76
N GLU A 190 -2.16 14.36 2.00
CA GLU A 190 -3.20 15.38 2.25
C GLU A 190 -2.72 16.79 1.90
N ASP A 191 -1.45 17.10 2.18
CA ASP A 191 -0.87 18.43 1.88
C ASP A 191 -0.73 18.69 0.37
N PHE A 192 -0.77 17.64 -0.46
CA PHE A 192 -0.49 17.70 -1.90
C PHE A 192 -1.59 17.11 -2.78
N ASP A 193 -2.72 16.74 -2.20
CA ASP A 193 -3.82 16.01 -2.87
C ASP A 193 -3.33 14.76 -3.63
N ALA A 194 -2.40 14.02 -3.02
CA ALA A 194 -1.76 12.86 -3.61
C ALA A 194 -2.31 11.56 -3.02
N LEU A 195 -2.94 10.73 -3.87
CA LEU A 195 -3.44 9.41 -3.49
C LEU A 195 -2.32 8.38 -3.51
N ASP A 196 -2.40 7.44 -2.58
CA ASP A 196 -1.76 6.14 -2.61
C ASP A 196 -2.80 5.02 -2.57
N GLY A 197 -2.42 3.80 -2.85
CA GLY A 197 -3.32 2.67 -2.75
C GLY A 197 -2.64 1.33 -2.93
N GLY A 198 -3.44 0.29 -2.82
CA GLY A 198 -3.01 -1.08 -3.00
C GLY A 198 -3.90 -1.84 -3.98
N PHE A 199 -3.32 -2.85 -4.60
CA PHE A 199 -3.99 -3.71 -5.57
C PHE A 199 -3.84 -5.18 -5.22
N LEU A 200 -4.95 -5.90 -5.43
CA LEU A 200 -4.95 -7.34 -5.53
C LEU A 200 -4.66 -7.69 -7.00
N ILE A 201 -3.57 -8.39 -7.23
CA ILE A 201 -3.12 -8.82 -8.56
C ILE A 201 -3.14 -10.35 -8.66
N ALA A 202 -3.36 -10.88 -9.85
CA ALA A 202 -3.35 -12.31 -10.10
C ALA A 202 -2.73 -12.64 -11.46
N LEU A 203 -2.24 -13.87 -11.61
CA LEU A 203 -1.82 -14.41 -12.91
C LEU A 203 -3.03 -14.53 -13.83
N ASN A 204 -2.90 -14.04 -15.05
CA ASN A 204 -3.98 -14.09 -16.03
C ASN A 204 -4.43 -15.52 -16.33
N ASP A 205 -3.49 -16.47 -16.38
CA ASP A 205 -3.82 -17.88 -16.63
C ASP A 205 -4.70 -18.45 -15.51
N LEU A 206 -4.47 -18.08 -14.24
CA LEU A 206 -5.36 -18.45 -13.14
C LEU A 206 -6.76 -17.84 -13.30
N ILE A 207 -6.85 -16.57 -13.72
CA ILE A 207 -8.13 -15.87 -13.92
C ILE A 207 -8.94 -16.58 -15.01
N GLN A 208 -8.30 -16.96 -16.11
CA GLN A 208 -8.96 -17.57 -17.26
C GLN A 208 -9.33 -19.04 -17.03
N GLN A 209 -8.42 -19.81 -16.42
CA GLN A 209 -8.63 -21.26 -16.26
C GLN A 209 -9.44 -21.61 -15.02
N ARG A 210 -9.38 -20.78 -13.98
CA ARG A 210 -10.04 -21.04 -12.68
C ARG A 210 -10.75 -19.78 -12.14
N PRO A 211 -11.73 -19.24 -12.88
CA PRO A 211 -12.52 -18.10 -12.40
C PRO A 211 -13.30 -18.42 -11.12
N ASP A 212 -13.58 -19.69 -10.86
CA ASP A 212 -14.19 -20.19 -9.61
C ASP A 212 -13.27 -19.94 -8.40
N VAL A 213 -11.97 -20.16 -8.54
CA VAL A 213 -10.96 -19.91 -7.50
C VAL A 213 -10.82 -18.41 -7.26
N ILE A 214 -10.76 -17.60 -8.32
CA ILE A 214 -10.69 -16.14 -8.20
C ILE A 214 -11.94 -15.58 -7.51
N ARG A 215 -13.13 -16.07 -7.85
CA ARG A 215 -14.39 -15.67 -7.20
C ARG A 215 -14.36 -16.01 -5.70
N ALA A 216 -14.02 -17.25 -5.38
CA ALA A 216 -13.93 -17.71 -3.98
C ALA A 216 -12.91 -16.87 -3.17
N TRP A 217 -11.79 -16.51 -3.80
CA TRP A 217 -10.78 -15.63 -3.19
C TRP A 217 -11.34 -14.24 -2.95
N LEU A 218 -11.96 -13.62 -3.94
CA LEU A 218 -12.55 -12.28 -3.85
C LEU A 218 -13.70 -12.21 -2.83
N GLU A 219 -14.49 -13.25 -2.68
CA GLU A 219 -15.51 -13.33 -1.62
C GLU A 219 -14.86 -13.31 -0.22
N GLY A 220 -13.75 -14.02 -0.03
CA GLY A 220 -12.97 -13.98 1.20
C GLY A 220 -12.31 -12.63 1.43
N GLU A 221 -11.77 -12.02 0.37
CA GLU A 221 -11.17 -10.69 0.40
C GLU A 221 -12.21 -9.61 0.79
N LEU A 222 -13.43 -9.71 0.26
CA LEU A 222 -14.53 -8.82 0.64
C LEU A 222 -14.82 -8.91 2.15
N ASP A 223 -14.89 -10.13 2.70
CA ASP A 223 -15.07 -10.29 4.14
C ASP A 223 -13.90 -9.75 4.94
N ALA A 224 -12.66 -9.89 4.44
CA ALA A 224 -11.48 -9.33 5.09
C ALA A 224 -11.53 -7.80 5.14
N GLN A 225 -11.90 -7.14 4.05
CA GLN A 225 -12.05 -5.68 4.01
C GLN A 225 -13.20 -5.20 4.92
N LEU A 226 -14.35 -5.87 4.90
CA LEU A 226 -15.47 -5.57 5.81
C LEU A 226 -15.08 -5.79 7.27
N TYR A 227 -14.29 -6.83 7.58
CA TYR A 227 -13.79 -7.10 8.91
C TYR A 227 -12.90 -5.96 9.42
N MET A 228 -12.04 -5.41 8.58
CA MET A 228 -11.16 -4.27 8.90
C MET A 228 -11.95 -2.98 9.12
N LEU A 229 -13.08 -2.79 8.45
CA LEU A 229 -13.93 -1.60 8.60
C LEU A 229 -14.67 -1.55 9.96
N ASP A 230 -14.91 -2.69 10.59
CA ASP A 230 -15.56 -2.71 11.91
C ASP A 230 -14.53 -2.33 13.00
N PRO A 231 -14.69 -1.17 13.67
CA PRO A 231 -13.76 -0.69 14.69
C PRO A 231 -13.61 -1.63 15.88
N LYS A 232 -14.58 -2.55 16.11
CA LYS A 232 -14.50 -3.57 17.17
C LYS A 232 -13.40 -4.59 16.89
N ASN A 233 -13.01 -4.78 15.65
CA ASN A 233 -12.00 -5.74 15.24
C ASN A 233 -10.57 -5.15 15.23
N ALA A 234 -10.41 -3.85 15.50
CA ALA A 234 -9.13 -3.16 15.40
C ALA A 234 -8.00 -3.82 16.21
N GLY A 235 -8.30 -4.25 17.44
CA GLY A 235 -7.36 -4.97 18.30
C GLY A 235 -6.95 -6.33 17.73
N GLU A 236 -7.91 -7.07 17.15
CA GLU A 236 -7.64 -8.38 16.56
C GLU A 236 -6.87 -8.28 15.24
N VAL A 237 -7.17 -7.27 14.41
CA VAL A 237 -6.40 -6.99 13.19
C VAL A 237 -4.95 -6.66 13.54
N ALA A 238 -4.73 -5.80 14.54
CA ALA A 238 -3.38 -5.47 15.00
C ALA A 238 -2.64 -6.69 15.59
N LYS A 239 -3.35 -7.57 16.31
CA LYS A 239 -2.80 -8.83 16.81
C LYS A 239 -2.39 -9.77 15.68
N MET A 240 -3.23 -9.92 14.65
CA MET A 240 -2.88 -10.73 13.48
C MET A 240 -1.66 -10.15 12.74
N ALA A 241 -1.56 -8.83 12.62
CA ALA A 241 -0.40 -8.18 12.04
C ALA A 241 0.87 -8.39 12.87
N GLU A 242 0.78 -8.32 14.21
CA GLU A 242 1.90 -8.62 15.12
C GLU A 242 2.42 -10.06 14.95
N GLN A 243 1.52 -11.02 14.83
CA GLN A 243 1.87 -12.44 14.64
C GLN A 243 2.55 -12.72 13.27
N GLN A 244 2.37 -11.83 12.31
CA GLN A 244 2.87 -11.95 10.94
C GLN A 244 3.99 -10.96 10.64
N THR A 245 4.42 -10.17 11.62
CA THR A 245 5.56 -9.24 11.54
C THR A 245 6.56 -9.54 12.64
N GLU A 246 7.80 -9.13 12.44
CA GLU A 246 8.83 -9.21 13.46
C GLU A 246 9.12 -7.84 14.06
N LYS A 247 9.30 -7.78 15.39
CA LYS A 247 9.81 -6.59 16.10
C LYS A 247 8.98 -5.30 15.92
N ILE A 248 7.68 -5.43 15.66
CA ILE A 248 6.77 -4.28 15.67
C ILE A 248 5.72 -4.52 16.75
N ALA A 249 5.70 -3.65 17.76
CA ALA A 249 4.75 -3.76 18.87
C ALA A 249 3.31 -3.58 18.35
N ARG A 250 2.36 -4.37 18.90
CA ARG A 250 0.93 -4.32 18.54
C ARG A 250 0.36 -2.91 18.59
N LYS A 251 0.74 -2.12 19.61
CA LYS A 251 0.33 -0.71 19.73
C LYS A 251 0.70 0.13 18.51
N VAL A 252 1.90 -0.09 17.94
CA VAL A 252 2.35 0.59 16.73
C VAL A 252 1.51 0.15 15.52
N LEU A 253 1.29 -1.15 15.39
CA LEU A 253 0.47 -1.72 14.31
C LEU A 253 -0.97 -1.23 14.40
N TRP A 254 -1.55 -1.20 15.60
CA TRP A 254 -2.88 -0.64 15.81
C TRP A 254 -2.93 0.85 15.42
N ALA A 255 -1.95 1.64 15.89
CA ALA A 255 -1.88 3.08 15.59
C ALA A 255 -1.76 3.36 14.10
N SER A 256 -1.05 2.53 13.35
CA SER A 256 -0.76 2.74 11.93
C SER A 256 -1.99 2.63 11.02
N LEU A 257 -3.05 1.95 11.45
CA LEU A 257 -4.28 1.79 10.67
C LEU A 257 -5.50 2.42 11.36
N TYR A 258 -5.57 2.35 12.69
CA TYR A 258 -6.73 2.74 13.46
C TYR A 258 -6.48 3.94 14.38
N GLY A 259 -5.23 4.36 14.55
CA GLY A 259 -4.90 5.47 15.44
C GLY A 259 -5.27 6.83 14.83
N ASP A 260 -5.70 7.74 15.70
CA ASP A 260 -5.83 9.17 15.37
C ASP A 260 -4.47 9.83 15.60
N ASN A 261 -3.83 10.23 14.51
CA ASN A 261 -2.62 11.03 14.61
C ASN A 261 -2.99 12.49 14.91
N PRO A 262 -2.25 13.16 15.81
CA PRO A 262 -2.48 14.57 16.08
C PRO A 262 -2.48 15.39 14.77
N LYS A 263 -3.36 16.39 14.67
CA LYS A 263 -3.39 17.37 13.56
C LYS A 263 -2.19 18.32 13.63
N THR A 264 -1.00 17.73 13.63
CA THR A 264 0.27 18.43 13.45
C THR A 264 0.65 18.41 11.97
N VAL A 265 1.68 19.15 11.61
CA VAL A 265 2.19 19.16 10.24
C VAL A 265 2.46 17.72 9.77
N GLY A 266 1.87 17.32 8.65
CA GLY A 266 1.92 15.95 8.12
C GLY A 266 1.13 14.90 8.90
N GLY A 267 0.38 15.33 9.93
CA GLY A 267 -0.49 14.46 10.74
C GLY A 267 -1.96 14.51 10.33
N GLY A 268 -2.80 14.11 11.24
CA GLY A 268 -4.25 13.98 11.08
C GLY A 268 -4.69 12.52 11.05
N GLU A 269 -5.98 12.31 10.83
CA GLU A 269 -6.53 10.96 10.72
C GLU A 269 -5.92 10.22 9.53
N ILE A 270 -5.38 9.05 9.78
CA ILE A 270 -5.03 8.13 8.71
C ILE A 270 -6.34 7.56 8.17
N LYS A 271 -6.69 7.99 6.95
CA LYS A 271 -7.93 7.55 6.28
C LYS A 271 -7.57 6.51 5.24
N ASN A 272 -8.02 5.29 5.48
CA ASN A 272 -7.92 4.22 4.49
C ASN A 272 -9.33 3.88 4.00
N GLN A 273 -9.63 4.24 2.74
CA GLN A 273 -10.90 3.92 2.10
C GLN A 273 -10.80 2.55 1.46
N MET A 274 -11.70 1.65 1.84
CA MET A 274 -11.80 0.31 1.27
C MET A 274 -12.62 0.37 -0.01
N ASP A 275 -11.96 0.21 -1.15
CA ASP A 275 -12.59 0.39 -2.47
C ASP A 275 -13.05 -0.94 -3.08
N PHE A 276 -12.37 -2.03 -2.86
CA PHE A 276 -12.59 -3.39 -3.34
C PHE A 276 -12.54 -3.56 -4.87
N ILE A 277 -13.10 -2.63 -5.63
CA ILE A 277 -13.06 -2.60 -7.10
C ILE A 277 -12.33 -1.36 -7.60
N VAL A 278 -12.00 -1.33 -8.89
CA VAL A 278 -11.44 -0.15 -9.55
C VAL A 278 -12.58 0.82 -9.89
N ASN A 279 -12.97 1.64 -8.90
CA ASN A 279 -13.90 2.76 -9.06
C ASN A 279 -13.18 4.00 -9.63
N ASP A 280 -13.88 5.14 -9.79
CA ASP A 280 -13.31 6.36 -10.38
C ASP A 280 -12.11 6.91 -9.59
N ARG A 281 -12.15 6.84 -8.25
CA ARG A 281 -11.03 7.26 -7.39
C ARG A 281 -9.81 6.38 -7.62
N VAL A 282 -10.01 5.07 -7.65
CA VAL A 282 -8.94 4.09 -7.93
C VAL A 282 -8.43 4.24 -9.37
N ARG A 283 -9.33 4.55 -10.32
CA ARG A 283 -8.95 4.81 -11.72
C ARG A 283 -8.03 6.01 -11.82
N LYS A 284 -8.36 7.11 -11.13
CA LYS A 284 -7.49 8.28 -11.07
C LYS A 284 -6.10 7.94 -10.53
N LEU A 285 -6.02 7.15 -9.45
CA LEU A 285 -4.72 6.68 -8.92
C LEU A 285 -3.93 5.87 -9.96
N LEU A 286 -4.60 4.97 -10.68
CA LEU A 286 -3.97 4.18 -11.74
C LEU A 286 -3.41 5.06 -12.86
N ASP A 287 -4.18 6.07 -13.27
CA ASP A 287 -3.76 6.99 -14.35
C ASP A 287 -2.57 7.86 -13.89
N ASP A 288 -2.62 8.42 -12.68
CA ASP A 288 -1.54 9.23 -12.11
C ASP A 288 -0.23 8.41 -11.97
N ALA A 289 -0.33 7.20 -11.45
CA ALA A 289 0.84 6.32 -11.27
C ALA A 289 1.38 5.79 -12.60
N THR A 290 0.52 5.56 -13.59
CA THR A 290 0.93 5.21 -14.94
C THR A 290 1.68 6.37 -15.61
N ALA A 291 1.16 7.60 -15.47
CA ALA A 291 1.82 8.80 -15.99
C ALA A 291 3.21 8.98 -15.37
N PHE A 292 3.35 8.72 -14.09
CA PHE A 292 4.66 8.75 -13.41
C PHE A 292 5.63 7.72 -13.99
N LEU A 293 5.21 6.45 -14.18
CA LEU A 293 6.06 5.42 -14.79
C LEU A 293 6.56 5.81 -16.19
N TYR A 294 5.69 6.40 -17.00
CA TYR A 294 6.08 6.88 -18.33
C TYR A 294 7.06 8.05 -18.27
N SER A 295 6.94 8.91 -17.25
CA SER A 295 7.87 10.05 -17.08
C SER A 295 9.29 9.59 -16.74
N LEU A 296 9.46 8.44 -16.08
CA LEU A 296 10.78 7.87 -15.80
C LEU A 296 11.53 7.43 -17.06
N ASP A 297 10.79 7.04 -18.10
CA ASP A 297 11.34 6.63 -19.40
C ASP A 297 11.41 7.80 -20.41
N ALA A 298 11.29 9.04 -19.96
CA ALA A 298 11.23 10.25 -20.80
C ALA A 298 10.12 10.22 -21.88
N LYS A 299 9.07 9.43 -21.67
CA LYS A 299 7.91 9.36 -22.56
C LYS A 299 6.88 10.44 -22.20
N PRO A 300 6.14 10.98 -23.18
CA PRO A 300 5.11 11.98 -22.90
C PRO A 300 4.05 11.43 -21.94
N ALA A 301 3.82 12.09 -20.80
CA ALA A 301 2.81 11.68 -19.82
C ALA A 301 1.39 11.61 -20.44
N ALA A 302 1.09 12.46 -21.44
CA ALA A 302 -0.17 12.44 -22.17
C ALA A 302 -0.43 11.15 -22.97
N ALA A 303 0.61 10.37 -23.28
CA ALA A 303 0.49 9.06 -23.94
C ALA A 303 0.33 7.91 -22.93
N ALA A 304 0.49 8.19 -21.64
CA ALA A 304 0.42 7.18 -20.59
C ALA A 304 -1.04 6.83 -20.29
N LYS A 305 -1.44 5.63 -20.66
CA LYS A 305 -2.76 5.08 -20.35
C LYS A 305 -2.62 3.69 -19.78
N VAL A 306 -3.42 3.42 -18.76
CA VAL A 306 -3.58 2.04 -18.26
C VAL A 306 -4.14 1.19 -19.39
N ARG A 307 -3.49 0.07 -19.69
CA ARG A 307 -4.00 -0.86 -20.70
C ARG A 307 -5.41 -1.35 -20.27
N PRO A 308 -6.40 -1.40 -21.18
CA PRO A 308 -7.73 -1.91 -20.84
C PRO A 308 -7.68 -3.28 -20.15
N GLU A 309 -6.80 -4.16 -20.61
CA GLU A 309 -6.64 -5.52 -20.11
C GLU A 309 -5.92 -5.59 -18.75
N ALA A 310 -5.24 -4.52 -18.34
CA ALA A 310 -4.53 -4.50 -17.06
C ALA A 310 -5.46 -4.66 -15.86
N VAL A 311 -6.73 -4.27 -16.01
CA VAL A 311 -7.75 -4.33 -14.96
C VAL A 311 -8.81 -5.35 -15.36
N MET A 312 -8.96 -6.39 -14.55
CA MET A 312 -9.93 -7.46 -14.71
C MET A 312 -10.75 -7.64 -13.44
N ASP A 313 -11.40 -6.57 -12.98
CA ASP A 313 -12.18 -6.54 -11.74
C ASP A 313 -13.65 -6.94 -11.90
N GLN A 314 -14.02 -7.54 -13.05
CA GLN A 314 -15.40 -7.95 -13.33
C GLN A 314 -15.94 -8.93 -12.27
N ILE A 315 -15.14 -9.92 -11.87
CA ILE A 315 -15.56 -10.90 -10.85
C ILE A 315 -15.76 -10.19 -9.50
N ALA A 316 -14.90 -9.22 -9.15
CA ALA A 316 -15.06 -8.43 -7.92
C ALA A 316 -16.38 -7.62 -7.95
N ARG A 317 -16.74 -7.02 -9.09
CA ARG A 317 -18.02 -6.31 -9.27
C ARG A 317 -19.21 -7.23 -9.10
N GLU A 318 -19.15 -8.45 -9.63
CA GLU A 318 -20.18 -9.47 -9.46
C GLU A 318 -20.33 -9.91 -8.01
N VAL A 319 -19.20 -10.08 -7.29
CA VAL A 319 -19.17 -10.40 -5.85
C VAL A 319 -19.86 -9.30 -5.04
N LEU A 320 -19.55 -8.02 -5.30
CA LEU A 320 -20.23 -6.88 -4.64
C LEU A 320 -21.75 -6.93 -4.92
N LYS A 321 -22.11 -7.07 -6.17
CA LYS A 321 -23.53 -7.10 -6.59
C LYS A 321 -24.29 -8.26 -5.91
N ALA A 322 -23.70 -9.44 -5.82
CA ALA A 322 -24.27 -10.61 -5.15
C ALA A 322 -24.52 -10.39 -3.65
N ARG A 323 -23.74 -9.50 -3.04
CA ARG A 323 -23.84 -9.13 -1.62
C ARG A 323 -24.66 -7.84 -1.38
N ASN A 324 -25.27 -7.26 -2.44
CA ASN A 324 -25.95 -5.96 -2.40
C ASN A 324 -25.10 -4.84 -1.79
N LEU A 325 -23.80 -4.84 -2.10
CA LEU A 325 -22.84 -3.84 -1.65
C LEU A 325 -22.39 -2.95 -2.81
N THR A 326 -21.92 -1.75 -2.47
CA THR A 326 -21.38 -0.77 -3.43
C THR A 326 -19.95 -0.38 -3.04
N SER A 327 -19.19 0.11 -4.03
CA SER A 327 -17.87 0.70 -3.78
C SER A 327 -17.98 2.23 -3.69
N PRO A 328 -17.28 2.89 -2.72
CA PRO A 328 -16.43 2.27 -1.70
C PRO A 328 -17.23 1.56 -0.61
N LEU A 329 -16.64 0.53 0.02
CA LEU A 329 -17.26 -0.18 1.15
C LEU A 329 -17.34 0.69 2.41
N GLY A 330 -16.43 1.63 2.55
CA GLY A 330 -16.34 2.53 3.69
C GLY A 330 -14.91 3.03 3.93
N VAL A 331 -14.75 3.78 5.00
CA VAL A 331 -13.45 4.29 5.46
C VAL A 331 -13.15 3.72 6.84
N VAL A 332 -11.95 3.21 7.04
CA VAL A 332 -11.49 2.78 8.37
C VAL A 332 -11.52 3.99 9.31
N LYS A 333 -12.27 3.87 10.41
CA LYS A 333 -12.44 4.97 11.37
C LYS A 333 -11.23 5.06 12.28
N ALA A 334 -10.62 6.25 12.30
CA ALA A 334 -9.60 6.56 13.30
C ALA A 334 -10.21 6.60 14.71
N GLN A 335 -9.41 6.18 15.68
CA GLN A 335 -9.77 6.10 17.09
C GLN A 335 -8.67 6.77 17.92
N PRO A 336 -9.01 7.46 19.02
CA PRO A 336 -8.00 8.03 19.90
C PRO A 336 -7.10 6.93 20.47
N MET A 337 -5.82 7.24 20.67
CA MET A 337 -4.84 6.27 21.22
C MET A 337 -5.27 5.66 22.56
N THR A 338 -6.14 6.33 23.31
CA THR A 338 -6.76 5.82 24.55
C THR A 338 -7.74 4.68 24.31
N ALA A 339 -8.20 4.46 23.09
CA ALA A 339 -9.05 3.33 22.71
C ALA A 339 -8.26 2.03 22.49
N TYR A 340 -6.95 2.10 22.35
CA TYR A 340 -6.09 0.92 22.25
C TYR A 340 -6.16 0.12 23.57
N LYS A 341 -6.42 -1.17 23.44
CA LYS A 341 -6.40 -2.14 24.54
C LYS A 341 -5.41 -3.24 24.17
N GLU A 342 -4.55 -3.62 25.11
CA GLU A 342 -3.60 -4.73 24.94
C GLU A 342 -4.30 -6.09 24.78
#